data_45aa824afe42c0d90a606cfd8ad68b16
#
_entry.id   45aa824afe42c0d90a606cfd8ad68b16
#
_cell.length_a   1.000
_cell.length_b   1.000
_cell.length_c   1.000
_cell.angle_alpha   90.00
_cell.angle_beta   90.00
_cell.angle_gamma   90.00
#
_symmetry.space_group_name_H-M   'P 1'
#
loop_
_entity.id
_entity.type
_entity.pdbx_description
1 polymer ?
#
loop_
_entity_poly.entity_id
_entity_poly.type
_entity_poly.pdbx_seq_one_letter_code
_entity_poly.pdbx_strand_id
1 'polypeptide(L)'
;MLFTVIGWNFKNTPIEVRERLALTRDQQIELANRFKESFKLGGIVILSTCNRTEFFLANAEQQLDQIIEMLQKYWNIPDLNESIYILQNLDASRHLFRVASSLDSMVLGAVSYTHLTLPTILRV
;
A
#
# COMPACT_ATOMS: atom_id res chain seq x y z
N MET A 1 0.00 0.42 19.08
CA MET A 1 0.40 0.57 17.68
C MET A 1 -0.82 0.96 16.86
N LEU A 2 -0.74 2.07 16.16
CA LEU A 2 -1.80 2.48 15.25
C LEU A 2 -1.55 1.90 13.86
N PHE A 3 -2.61 1.43 13.23
CA PHE A 3 -2.54 0.76 11.96
C PHE A 3 -3.40 1.49 10.93
N THR A 4 -2.86 1.70 9.73
CA THR A 4 -3.53 2.43 8.66
C THR A 4 -3.40 1.67 7.36
N VAL A 5 -4.48 1.64 6.58
CA VAL A 5 -4.47 1.15 5.19
C VAL A 5 -4.75 2.34 4.29
N ILE A 6 -3.90 2.55 3.31
CA ILE A 6 -4.14 3.49 2.22
C ILE A 6 -4.26 2.67 0.94
N GLY A 7 -5.33 2.85 0.21
CA GLY A 7 -5.54 2.02 -0.96
C GLY A 7 -6.33 2.68 -2.08
N TRP A 8 -6.24 2.04 -3.23
CA TRP A 8 -6.96 2.41 -4.44
C TRP A 8 -7.56 1.15 -5.05
N ASN A 9 -8.88 1.18 -5.23
CA ASN A 9 -9.61 0.12 -5.90
C ASN A 9 -9.76 0.49 -7.38
N PHE A 10 -9.44 -0.44 -8.27
CA PHE A 10 -9.41 -0.17 -9.70
C PHE A 10 -10.76 -0.31 -10.40
N LYS A 11 -11.79 -0.71 -9.69
CA LYS A 11 -13.09 -1.05 -10.27
C LYS A 11 -13.67 0.06 -11.15
N ASN A 12 -13.59 1.30 -10.70
CA ASN A 12 -14.14 2.45 -11.41
C ASN A 12 -13.05 3.40 -11.93
N THR A 13 -11.85 2.90 -12.08
CA THR A 13 -10.69 3.69 -12.47
C THR A 13 -10.40 3.48 -13.96
N PRO A 14 -10.15 4.56 -14.73
CA PRO A 14 -9.77 4.41 -16.13
C PRO A 14 -8.54 3.53 -16.30
N ILE A 15 -8.47 2.82 -17.42
CA ILE A 15 -7.41 1.82 -17.64
C ILE A 15 -6.02 2.43 -17.61
N GLU A 16 -5.85 3.65 -18.12
CA GLU A 16 -4.56 4.33 -18.12
C GLU A 16 -4.07 4.61 -16.69
N VAL A 17 -5.00 4.96 -15.80
CA VAL A 17 -4.69 5.20 -14.39
C VAL A 17 -4.41 3.88 -13.68
N ARG A 18 -5.22 2.85 -13.95
CA ARG A 18 -5.00 1.52 -13.37
C ARG A 18 -3.61 0.97 -13.69
N GLU A 19 -3.16 1.15 -14.92
CA GLU A 19 -1.83 0.68 -15.33
C GLU A 19 -0.71 1.35 -14.55
N ARG A 20 -0.90 2.62 -14.16
CA ARG A 20 0.08 3.32 -13.32
C ARG A 20 0.02 2.87 -11.86
N LEU A 21 -1.18 2.68 -11.33
CA LEU A 21 -1.37 2.30 -9.92
C LEU A 21 -0.95 0.86 -9.64
N ALA A 22 -1.04 -0.02 -10.64
CA ALA A 22 -0.58 -1.39 -10.50
C ALA A 22 0.95 -1.40 -10.43
N LEU A 23 1.48 -1.97 -9.36
CA LEU A 23 2.91 -1.95 -9.08
C LEU A 23 3.54 -3.30 -9.41
N THR A 24 4.62 -3.27 -10.18
CA THR A 24 5.47 -4.44 -10.34
C THR A 24 6.19 -4.73 -9.03
N ARG A 25 6.77 -5.90 -8.93
CA ARG A 25 7.56 -6.27 -7.76
C ARG A 25 8.71 -5.30 -7.51
N ASP A 26 9.43 -4.93 -8.56
CA ASP A 26 10.55 -4.00 -8.43
C ASP A 26 10.08 -2.62 -7.96
N GLN A 27 8.93 -2.17 -8.45
CA GLN A 27 8.34 -0.91 -7.99
C GLN A 27 7.91 -0.98 -6.54
N GLN A 28 7.37 -2.12 -6.09
CA GLN A 28 7.01 -2.31 -4.69
C GLN A 28 8.23 -2.24 -3.79
N ILE A 29 9.33 -2.86 -4.18
CA ILE A 29 10.57 -2.81 -3.43
C ILE A 29 11.12 -1.39 -3.39
N GLU A 30 11.13 -0.70 -4.51
CA GLU A 30 11.57 0.69 -4.58
C GLU A 30 10.74 1.59 -3.66
N LEU A 31 9.42 1.48 -3.73
CA LEU A 31 8.54 2.27 -2.88
C LEU A 31 8.72 1.94 -1.41
N ALA A 32 8.84 0.67 -1.06
CA ALA A 32 9.07 0.27 0.32
C ALA A 32 10.36 0.89 0.88
N ASN A 33 11.40 0.95 0.06
CA ASN A 33 12.65 1.61 0.46
C ASN A 33 12.46 3.11 0.64
N ARG A 34 11.71 3.76 -0.24
CA ARG A 34 11.39 5.19 -0.11
C ARG A 34 10.62 5.49 1.16
N PHE A 35 9.62 4.66 1.48
CA PHE A 35 8.86 4.78 2.72
C PHE A 35 9.78 4.67 3.94
N LYS A 36 10.66 3.67 3.93
CA LYS A 36 11.58 3.43 5.02
C LYS A 36 12.53 4.61 5.24
N GLU A 37 13.01 5.20 4.16
CA GLU A 37 13.95 6.33 4.22
C GLU A 37 13.29 7.64 4.58
N SER A 38 12.04 7.84 4.14
CA SER A 38 11.36 9.14 4.24
C SER A 38 10.48 9.27 5.48
N PHE A 39 10.05 8.17 6.06
CA PHE A 39 9.06 8.19 7.14
C PHE A 39 9.49 7.28 8.28
N LYS A 40 9.04 7.65 9.48
CA LYS A 40 9.26 6.84 10.69
C LYS A 40 8.06 5.93 10.89
N LEU A 41 8.11 4.74 10.30
CA LEU A 41 7.04 3.76 10.39
C LEU A 41 7.47 2.55 11.21
N GLY A 42 6.50 1.94 11.89
CA GLY A 42 6.75 0.67 12.59
C GLY A 42 6.84 -0.50 11.64
N GLY A 43 6.22 -0.39 10.47
CA GLY A 43 6.28 -1.42 9.45
C GLY A 43 5.47 -1.01 8.23
N ILE A 44 5.70 -1.71 7.14
CA ILE A 44 4.98 -1.49 5.89
C ILE A 44 4.79 -2.81 5.17
N VAL A 45 3.60 -3.00 4.61
CA VAL A 45 3.31 -4.05 3.64
C VAL A 45 2.68 -3.37 2.43
N ILE A 46 3.20 -3.65 1.25
CA ILE A 46 2.63 -3.18 -0.01
C ILE A 46 2.02 -4.37 -0.73
N LEU A 47 0.77 -4.23 -1.11
CA LEU A 47 0.04 -5.26 -1.83
C LEU A 47 -0.51 -4.66 -3.11
N SER A 48 -0.16 -5.25 -4.26
CA SER A 48 -0.69 -4.81 -5.53
C SER A 48 -1.21 -6.01 -6.31
N THR A 49 -2.47 -5.92 -6.72
CA THR A 49 -3.15 -6.98 -7.47
C THR A 49 -3.75 -6.36 -8.74
N CYS A 50 -4.40 -7.18 -9.56
CA CYS A 50 -5.14 -6.67 -10.71
C CYS A 50 -6.35 -5.82 -10.32
N ASN A 51 -6.77 -5.86 -9.05
CA ASN A 51 -7.97 -5.18 -8.57
C ASN A 51 -7.68 -3.96 -7.70
N ARG A 52 -6.52 -3.90 -7.05
CA ARG A 52 -6.21 -2.84 -6.09
C ARG A 52 -4.73 -2.75 -5.76
N THR A 53 -4.33 -1.60 -5.29
CA THR A 53 -3.01 -1.40 -4.67
C THR A 53 -3.25 -0.84 -3.27
N GLU A 54 -2.60 -1.45 -2.27
CA GLU A 54 -2.79 -1.09 -0.88
C GLU A 54 -1.46 -1.01 -0.14
N PHE A 55 -1.39 -0.05 0.78
CA PHE A 55 -0.26 0.14 1.68
C PHE A 55 -0.76 -0.04 3.10
N PHE A 56 -0.22 -1.04 3.79
CA PHE A 56 -0.55 -1.33 5.19
C PHE A 56 0.58 -0.77 6.04
N LEU A 57 0.28 0.22 6.86
CA LEU A 57 1.30 1.02 7.54
C LEU A 57 1.08 0.98 9.04
N ALA A 58 2.16 0.78 9.79
CA ALA A 58 2.14 0.88 11.25
C ALA A 58 2.71 2.24 11.66
N ASN A 59 1.97 2.95 12.53
CA ASN A 59 2.36 4.24 13.09
C ASN A 59 2.58 5.34 12.05
N ALA A 60 1.65 5.43 11.08
CA ALA A 60 1.74 6.40 9.98
C ALA A 60 0.83 7.62 10.18
N GLU A 61 0.02 7.66 11.22
CA GLU A 61 -1.07 8.62 11.36
C GLU A 61 -0.65 10.09 11.34
N GLN A 62 0.55 10.41 11.77
CA GLN A 62 1.05 11.78 11.76
C GLN A 62 1.71 12.19 10.45
N GLN A 63 1.87 11.23 9.54
CA GLN A 63 2.61 11.42 8.29
C GLN A 63 1.76 11.15 7.05
N LEU A 64 0.45 10.97 7.22
CA LEU A 64 -0.44 10.58 6.11
C LEU A 64 -0.41 11.59 4.96
N ASP A 65 -0.44 12.87 5.26
CA ASP A 65 -0.44 13.90 4.21
C ASP A 65 0.84 13.85 3.38
N GLN A 66 1.98 13.69 4.04
CA GLN A 66 3.26 13.59 3.36
C GLN A 66 3.38 12.31 2.55
N ILE A 67 2.83 11.22 3.06
CA ILE A 67 2.82 9.93 2.34
C ILE A 67 2.00 10.04 1.07
N ILE A 68 0.81 10.61 1.16
CA ILE A 68 -0.08 10.79 0.01
C ILE A 68 0.59 11.71 -1.03
N GLU A 69 1.21 12.79 -0.58
CA GLU A 69 1.93 13.69 -1.47
C GLU A 69 3.08 12.99 -2.20
N MET A 70 3.84 12.15 -1.49
CA MET A 70 4.91 11.37 -2.11
C MET A 70 4.36 10.44 -3.18
N LEU A 71 3.25 9.76 -2.91
CA LEU A 71 2.62 8.85 -3.88
C LEU A 71 2.07 9.58 -5.09
N GLN A 72 1.48 10.76 -4.90
CA GLN A 72 1.03 11.59 -6.02
C GLN A 72 2.19 11.94 -6.96
N LYS A 73 3.32 12.30 -6.39
CA LYS A 73 4.51 12.63 -7.18
C LYS A 73 5.09 11.39 -7.87
N TYR A 74 5.12 10.28 -7.16
CA TYR A 74 5.65 9.04 -7.71
C TYR A 74 4.87 8.59 -8.94
N TRP A 75 3.55 8.59 -8.85
CA TRP A 75 2.68 8.16 -9.94
C TRP A 75 2.39 9.26 -10.95
N ASN A 76 2.67 10.51 -10.59
CA ASN A 76 2.31 11.68 -11.40
C ASN A 76 0.82 11.73 -11.72
N ILE A 77 -0.02 11.50 -10.71
CA ILE A 77 -1.48 11.54 -10.82
C ILE A 77 -1.98 12.61 -9.86
N PRO A 78 -2.34 13.81 -10.37
CA PRO A 78 -2.74 14.92 -9.49
C PRO A 78 -4.06 14.68 -8.77
N ASP A 79 -4.98 13.89 -9.35
CA ASP A 79 -6.30 13.63 -8.79
C ASP A 79 -6.34 12.34 -7.95
N LEU A 80 -5.19 11.89 -7.47
CA LEU A 80 -5.07 10.64 -6.74
C LEU A 80 -5.97 10.59 -5.49
N ASN A 81 -6.14 11.74 -4.83
CA ASN A 81 -6.95 11.83 -3.61
C ASN A 81 -8.43 11.51 -3.83
N GLU A 82 -8.93 11.62 -5.05
CA GLU A 82 -10.34 11.41 -5.33
C GLU A 82 -10.75 9.94 -5.27
N SER A 83 -9.81 9.04 -5.51
CA SER A 83 -10.08 7.60 -5.53
C SER A 83 -9.46 6.84 -4.37
N ILE A 84 -8.86 7.53 -3.44
CA ILE A 84 -8.20 6.93 -2.29
C ILE A 84 -9.23 6.52 -1.23
N TYR A 85 -8.97 5.41 -0.56
CA TYR A 85 -9.63 5.11 0.70
C TYR A 85 -8.58 4.94 1.80
N ILE A 86 -8.94 5.37 3.01
CA ILE A 86 -8.07 5.29 4.17
C ILE A 86 -8.85 4.60 5.29
N LEU A 87 -8.29 3.52 5.81
CA LEU A 87 -8.85 2.79 6.94
C LEU A 87 -7.87 2.87 8.09
N GLN A 88 -8.40 2.96 9.30
CA GLN A 88 -7.53 3.10 10.48
C GLN A 88 -7.95 2.14 11.59
N ASN A 89 -6.98 1.69 12.36
CA ASN A 89 -7.17 0.90 13.58
C ASN A 89 -7.99 -0.37 13.36
N LEU A 90 -9.15 -0.49 13.97
CA LEU A 90 -9.96 -1.70 13.89
C LEU A 90 -10.44 -1.98 12.47
N ASP A 91 -10.87 -0.95 11.75
CA ASP A 91 -11.29 -1.10 10.36
C ASP A 91 -10.14 -1.54 9.46
N ALA A 92 -8.94 -1.01 9.70
CA ALA A 92 -7.75 -1.42 8.97
C ALA A 92 -7.39 -2.88 9.28
N SER A 93 -7.49 -3.29 10.54
CA SER A 93 -7.22 -4.67 10.95
C SER A 93 -8.22 -5.64 10.34
N ARG A 94 -9.49 -5.30 10.35
CA ARG A 94 -10.54 -6.11 9.72
C ARG A 94 -10.29 -6.27 8.23
N HIS A 95 -9.90 -5.19 7.58
CA HIS A 95 -9.59 -5.20 6.16
C HIS A 95 -8.39 -6.11 5.88
N LEU A 96 -7.35 -6.02 6.69
CA LEU A 96 -6.17 -6.88 6.55
C LEU A 96 -6.54 -8.35 6.65
N PHE A 97 -7.34 -8.73 7.65
CA PHE A 97 -7.78 -10.13 7.80
C PHE A 97 -8.60 -10.59 6.60
N ARG A 98 -9.47 -9.73 6.08
CA ARG A 98 -10.28 -10.04 4.92
C ARG A 98 -9.42 -10.28 3.68
N VAL A 99 -8.44 -9.42 3.47
CA VAL A 99 -7.50 -9.54 2.35
C VAL A 99 -6.64 -10.80 2.52
N ALA A 100 -6.12 -11.04 3.70
CA ALA A 100 -5.28 -12.20 3.97
C ALA A 100 -6.02 -13.52 3.70
N SER A 101 -7.30 -13.59 4.04
CA SER A 101 -8.10 -14.80 3.79
C SER A 101 -8.42 -15.03 2.33
N SER A 102 -8.29 -14.01 1.47
CA SER A 102 -8.52 -14.14 0.03
C SER A 102 -7.23 -14.36 -0.78
N LEU A 103 -6.07 -14.32 -0.15
CA LEU A 103 -4.79 -14.45 -0.87
C LEU A 103 -4.58 -15.82 -1.50
N ASP A 104 -5.20 -16.86 -0.96
CA ASP A 104 -5.05 -18.21 -1.48
C ASP A 104 -5.54 -18.38 -2.91
N SER A 105 -6.44 -17.53 -3.36
CA SER A 105 -7.04 -17.62 -4.68
C SER A 105 -6.42 -16.68 -5.70
N MET A 106 -5.38 -15.93 -5.33
CA MET A 106 -4.81 -14.88 -6.16
C MET A 106 -3.30 -15.03 -6.28
N VAL A 107 -2.77 -14.72 -7.48
CA VAL A 107 -1.32 -14.63 -7.67
C VAL A 107 -0.88 -13.26 -7.24
N LEU A 108 -0.16 -13.19 -6.13
CA LEU A 108 0.23 -11.93 -5.52
C LEU A 108 1.70 -11.90 -5.19
N GLY A 109 2.26 -10.69 -5.25
CA GLY A 109 3.50 -10.36 -4.59
C GLY A 109 3.22 -9.32 -3.54
N ALA A 110 3.74 -9.52 -2.35
CA ALA A 110 3.71 -8.53 -1.30
C ALA A 110 5.12 -8.28 -0.82
N VAL A 111 5.45 -7.02 -0.59
CA VAL A 111 6.73 -6.62 -0.02
C VAL A 111 6.45 -6.04 1.34
N SER A 112 7.10 -6.60 2.36
CA SER A 112 6.93 -6.11 3.70
C SER A 112 8.25 -5.96 4.41
N TYR A 113 8.33 -4.99 5.29
CA TYR A 113 9.31 -4.98 6.33
C TYR A 113 8.79 -4.29 7.57
N THR A 114 9.41 -4.68 8.68
CA THR A 114 9.15 -4.05 9.94
C THR A 114 10.35 -3.22 10.34
N HIS A 115 10.18 -2.45 11.37
CA HIS A 115 11.24 -1.63 11.94
C HIS A 115 12.48 -2.46 12.35
N LEU A 116 12.25 -3.71 12.74
CA LEU A 116 13.30 -4.55 13.34
C LEU A 116 13.80 -5.66 12.40
N THR A 117 13.20 -5.83 11.23
CA THR A 117 13.48 -7.00 10.41
C THR A 117 13.93 -6.62 9.01
N LEU A 118 14.46 -7.62 8.32
CA LEU A 118 14.78 -7.52 6.92
C LEU A 118 13.51 -7.51 6.08
N PRO A 119 13.59 -7.00 4.85
CA PRO A 119 12.47 -7.06 3.94
C PRO A 119 12.01 -8.49 3.71
N THR A 120 10.70 -8.68 3.75
CA THR A 120 10.09 -9.97 3.50
C THR A 120 9.24 -9.87 2.24
N ILE A 121 9.41 -10.83 1.35
CA ILE A 121 8.64 -10.91 0.12
C ILE A 121 7.71 -12.12 0.23
N LEU A 122 6.41 -11.84 0.17
CA LEU A 122 5.39 -12.88 0.20
C LEU A 122 4.93 -13.18 -1.22
N ARG A 123 4.81 -14.48 -1.52
CA ARG A 123 4.29 -14.94 -2.80
C ARG A 123 3.13 -15.89 -2.55
N VAL A 124 2.13 -15.72 -3.32
CA VAL A 124 0.95 -16.58 -3.27
C VAL A 124 0.69 -17.17 -4.64
#